data_0bc0ddc939108e28c882b11bca8ee8fa
#
_entry.id   0bc0ddc939108e28c882b11bca8ee8fa
#
_cell.length_a   1.000
_cell.length_b   1.000
_cell.length_c   1.000
_cell.angle_alpha   90.00
_cell.angle_beta   90.00
_cell.angle_gamma   90.00
#
_symmetry.space_group_name_H-M   'P 1'
#
loop_
_entity.id
_entity.type
_entity.pdbx_description
1 polymer ?
#
loop_
_entity_poly.entity_id
_entity_poly.type
_entity_poly.pdbx_seq_one_letter_code
_entity_poly.pdbx_strand_id
1 'polypeptide(L)'
;MSMLVIGITGPTGCGKTTLLREIEHRGGYIVDCDALYYALLASEEGAALRQELQAAFPAAFDADGTLRRKALGRLVFGDPSRMAQLNEIVFFHVGNAVRARLVHEQSAGRQLFAVDAINLFESGLAALCDTTVGVLAGRETRIARIMARDGLTREYAALRVDAQKPDSFYEAHCNIILQNAGTREQFARTADQYLTNILKGAFPMTKQEREALLYQPKHGRDRLTKEDEAAMLTYCEDYKAFLDRSKTERECVVSAVELAEKAGFRELTAGMALKAGDKVYSVNRGKSILLAVIGKKPLSEGANIAAAHTDAPRLDFKPNPLYEDAELAYIKTHHYG
;
A
#
# COMPACT_ATOMS: atom_id res chain seq x y z
N MET A 1 13.83 23.67 -19.08
CA MET A 1 13.16 22.70 -18.16
C MET A 1 11.68 23.01 -18.17
N SER A 2 10.82 22.01 -18.20
CA SER A 2 9.37 22.24 -18.04
C SER A 2 9.06 22.72 -16.63
N MET A 3 8.08 23.61 -16.47
CA MET A 3 7.59 24.05 -15.18
C MET A 3 7.00 22.86 -14.42
N LEU A 4 7.40 22.66 -13.17
CA LEU A 4 6.84 21.64 -12.28
C LEU A 4 5.56 22.14 -11.64
N VAL A 5 4.47 21.39 -11.79
CA VAL A 5 3.14 21.70 -11.23
C VAL A 5 2.83 20.77 -10.06
N ILE A 6 2.65 21.32 -8.87
CA ILE A 6 2.36 20.56 -7.64
C ILE A 6 0.93 20.86 -7.18
N GLY A 7 0.11 19.82 -7.08
CA GLY A 7 -1.19 19.89 -6.41
C GLY A 7 -1.02 19.68 -4.91
N ILE A 8 -1.51 20.62 -4.10
CA ILE A 8 -1.42 20.54 -2.64
C ILE A 8 -2.83 20.46 -2.06
N THR A 9 -3.05 19.47 -1.24
CA THR A 9 -4.33 19.26 -0.55
C THR A 9 -4.11 18.78 0.89
N GLY A 10 -5.19 18.63 1.61
CA GLY A 10 -5.18 18.15 2.98
C GLY A 10 -6.20 18.86 3.84
N PRO A 11 -6.61 18.26 4.95
CA PRO A 11 -7.68 18.77 5.79
C PRO A 11 -7.29 20.09 6.49
N THR A 12 -8.30 20.83 6.96
CA THR A 12 -8.08 22.06 7.74
C THR A 12 -7.22 21.80 8.97
N GLY A 13 -6.28 22.70 9.26
CA GLY A 13 -5.37 22.61 10.41
C GLY A 13 -4.17 21.69 10.22
N CYS A 14 -4.02 21.02 9.08
CA CYS A 14 -2.88 20.15 8.79
C CYS A 14 -1.56 20.89 8.57
N GLY A 15 -1.59 22.18 8.21
CA GLY A 15 -0.40 23.03 8.05
C GLY A 15 0.11 23.18 6.63
N LYS A 16 -0.74 23.08 5.60
CA LYS A 16 -0.41 23.34 4.18
C LYS A 16 0.36 24.65 3.97
N THR A 17 -0.01 25.70 4.69
CA THR A 17 0.63 27.03 4.60
C THR A 17 2.15 26.98 4.78
N THR A 18 2.68 26.04 5.57
CA THR A 18 4.15 25.91 5.73
C THR A 18 4.80 25.41 4.45
N LEU A 19 4.23 24.38 3.80
CA LEU A 19 4.71 23.90 2.51
C LEU A 19 4.59 24.97 1.42
N LEU A 20 3.46 25.69 1.39
CA LEU A 20 3.25 26.78 0.43
C LEU A 20 4.30 27.90 0.58
N ARG A 21 4.67 28.26 1.80
CA ARG A 21 5.75 29.23 2.04
C ARG A 21 7.11 28.76 1.52
N GLU A 22 7.43 27.49 1.68
CA GLU A 22 8.69 26.96 1.14
C GLU A 22 8.68 26.96 -0.39
N ILE A 23 7.53 26.77 -1.04
CA ILE A 23 7.37 26.92 -2.48
C ILE A 23 7.60 28.39 -2.90
N GLU A 24 6.98 29.33 -2.17
CA GLU A 24 7.12 30.77 -2.42
C GLU A 24 8.57 31.24 -2.25
N HIS A 25 9.27 30.80 -1.19
CA HIS A 25 10.70 31.10 -0.96
C HIS A 25 11.59 30.63 -2.12
N ARG A 26 11.18 29.60 -2.85
CA ARG A 26 11.88 29.07 -4.02
C ARG A 26 11.44 29.73 -5.33
N GLY A 27 10.67 30.82 -5.26
CA GLY A 27 10.16 31.55 -6.42
C GLY A 27 9.00 30.84 -7.14
N GLY A 28 8.35 29.88 -6.50
CA GLY A 28 7.14 29.22 -7.02
C GLY A 28 5.94 30.16 -7.02
N TYR A 29 5.06 29.99 -8.00
CA TYR A 29 3.77 30.67 -8.04
C TYR A 29 2.71 29.78 -7.37
N ILE A 30 1.88 30.36 -6.53
CA ILE A 30 0.86 29.65 -5.77
C ILE A 30 -0.51 30.15 -6.19
N VAL A 31 -1.41 29.23 -6.50
CA VAL A 31 -2.84 29.48 -6.64
C VAL A 31 -3.56 28.83 -5.46
N ASP A 32 -4.06 29.67 -4.55
CA ASP A 32 -5.03 29.27 -3.54
C ASP A 32 -6.43 29.32 -4.21
N CYS A 33 -7.03 28.16 -4.42
CA CYS A 33 -8.31 28.05 -5.14
C CYS A 33 -9.47 28.65 -4.36
N ASP A 34 -9.43 28.66 -3.03
CA ASP A 34 -10.45 29.31 -2.22
C ASP A 34 -10.34 30.85 -2.34
N ALA A 35 -9.14 31.39 -2.24
CA ALA A 35 -8.89 32.81 -2.47
C ALA A 35 -9.22 33.22 -3.92
N LEU A 36 -8.89 32.43 -4.90
CA LEU A 36 -9.19 32.62 -6.31
C LEU A 36 -10.73 32.72 -6.55
N TYR A 37 -11.49 31.79 -5.96
CA TYR A 37 -12.95 31.86 -6.05
C TYR A 37 -13.51 33.17 -5.56
N TYR A 38 -13.02 33.67 -4.42
CA TYR A 38 -13.45 34.96 -3.90
C TYR A 38 -12.98 36.15 -4.76
N ALA A 39 -11.79 36.05 -5.33
CA ALA A 39 -11.30 37.08 -6.25
C ALA A 39 -12.14 37.16 -7.54
N LEU A 40 -12.53 36.00 -8.09
CA LEU A 40 -13.42 35.91 -9.25
C LEU A 40 -14.80 36.54 -8.93
N LEU A 41 -15.37 36.25 -7.76
CA LEU A 41 -16.65 36.87 -7.36
C LEU A 41 -16.59 38.39 -7.28
N ALA A 42 -15.42 38.97 -7.01
CA ALA A 42 -15.23 40.41 -6.82
C ALA A 42 -14.73 41.15 -8.06
N SER A 43 -14.35 40.44 -9.13
CA SER A 43 -13.71 41.02 -10.32
C SER A 43 -14.54 40.87 -11.60
N GLU A 44 -14.21 41.62 -12.63
CA GLU A 44 -14.80 41.48 -13.96
C GLU A 44 -14.46 40.12 -14.60
N GLU A 45 -13.28 39.55 -14.29
CA GLU A 45 -12.86 38.18 -14.72
C GLU A 45 -13.92 37.12 -14.34
N GLY A 46 -14.60 37.30 -13.20
CA GLY A 46 -15.62 36.38 -12.71
C GLY A 46 -17.07 36.75 -13.07
N ALA A 47 -17.31 37.62 -14.05
CA ALA A 47 -18.67 37.99 -14.45
C ALA A 47 -19.53 36.80 -14.84
N ALA A 48 -18.99 35.88 -15.64
CA ALA A 48 -19.68 34.64 -16.03
C ALA A 48 -20.01 33.73 -14.85
N LEU A 49 -19.09 33.59 -13.89
CA LEU A 49 -19.32 32.83 -12.64
C LEU A 49 -20.50 33.44 -11.86
N ARG A 50 -20.50 34.76 -11.68
CA ARG A 50 -21.61 35.45 -10.96
C ARG A 50 -22.94 35.25 -11.66
N GLN A 51 -22.97 35.38 -13.00
CA GLN A 51 -24.18 35.18 -13.81
C GLN A 51 -24.73 33.75 -13.68
N GLU A 52 -23.89 32.73 -13.77
CA GLU A 52 -24.32 31.33 -13.62
C GLU A 52 -24.79 31.01 -12.19
N LEU A 53 -24.08 31.52 -11.18
CA LEU A 53 -24.53 31.41 -9.78
C LEU A 53 -25.86 32.10 -9.53
N GLN A 54 -26.11 33.29 -10.12
CA GLN A 54 -27.37 34.01 -9.97
C GLN A 54 -28.52 33.26 -10.67
N ALA A 55 -28.26 32.66 -11.83
CA ALA A 55 -29.25 31.82 -12.52
C ALA A 55 -29.61 30.57 -11.75
N ALA A 56 -28.61 29.91 -11.15
CA ALA A 56 -28.81 28.67 -10.40
C ALA A 56 -29.40 28.90 -8.99
N PHE A 57 -29.03 30.01 -8.34
CA PHE A 57 -29.37 30.33 -6.95
C PHE A 57 -29.88 31.77 -6.77
N PRO A 58 -30.96 32.18 -7.46
CA PRO A 58 -31.42 33.59 -7.46
C PRO A 58 -31.73 34.11 -6.05
N ALA A 59 -32.26 33.28 -5.15
CA ALA A 59 -32.55 33.64 -3.77
C ALA A 59 -31.31 33.94 -2.90
N ALA A 60 -30.11 33.67 -3.42
CA ALA A 60 -28.85 33.99 -2.76
C ALA A 60 -28.29 35.35 -3.15
N PHE A 61 -28.96 36.09 -4.03
CA PHE A 61 -28.52 37.40 -4.51
C PHE A 61 -29.42 38.51 -4.03
N ASP A 62 -28.87 39.70 -3.80
CA ASP A 62 -29.62 40.93 -3.55
C ASP A 62 -30.12 41.53 -4.85
N ALA A 63 -31.00 42.54 -4.75
CA ALA A 63 -31.58 43.24 -5.90
C ALA A 63 -30.51 43.93 -6.79
N ASP A 64 -29.37 44.29 -6.21
CA ASP A 64 -28.21 44.86 -6.90
C ASP A 64 -27.27 43.84 -7.54
N GLY A 65 -27.60 42.55 -7.46
CA GLY A 65 -26.76 41.45 -7.99
C GLY A 65 -25.62 41.02 -7.08
N THR A 66 -25.59 41.46 -5.81
CA THR A 66 -24.56 41.06 -4.86
C THR A 66 -24.86 39.67 -4.25
N LEU A 67 -23.88 38.78 -4.25
CA LEU A 67 -24.01 37.42 -3.66
C LEU A 67 -24.00 37.49 -2.12
N ARG A 68 -25.09 37.02 -1.50
CA ARG A 68 -25.20 36.84 -0.05
C ARG A 68 -24.70 35.42 0.33
N ARG A 69 -23.43 35.31 0.69
CA ARG A 69 -22.77 34.01 1.01
C ARG A 69 -23.52 33.19 2.05
N LYS A 70 -24.05 33.82 3.11
CA LYS A 70 -24.84 33.16 4.15
C LYS A 70 -26.15 32.58 3.61
N ALA A 71 -26.78 33.30 2.66
CA ALA A 71 -27.97 32.79 1.99
C ALA A 71 -27.68 31.61 1.07
N LEU A 72 -26.62 31.71 0.25
CA LEU A 72 -26.15 30.58 -0.58
C LEU A 72 -25.85 29.38 0.29
N GLY A 73 -25.11 29.55 1.38
CA GLY A 73 -24.82 28.44 2.30
C GLY A 73 -26.08 27.77 2.83
N ARG A 74 -27.11 28.52 3.24
CA ARG A 74 -28.39 27.95 3.71
C ARG A 74 -29.15 27.17 2.62
N LEU A 75 -28.98 27.55 1.36
CA LEU A 75 -29.62 26.87 0.22
C LEU A 75 -28.98 25.53 -0.14
N VAL A 76 -27.65 25.44 0.06
CA VAL A 76 -26.89 24.26 -0.37
C VAL A 76 -26.55 23.32 0.77
N PHE A 77 -26.37 23.82 2.00
CA PHE A 77 -26.12 22.96 3.16
C PHE A 77 -27.36 22.14 3.50
N GLY A 78 -27.21 20.81 3.47
CA GLY A 78 -28.28 19.85 3.69
C GLY A 78 -29.02 19.38 2.42
N ASP A 79 -28.68 19.93 1.25
CA ASP A 79 -29.19 19.49 -0.05
C ASP A 79 -28.02 19.05 -0.96
N PRO A 80 -27.77 17.71 -1.07
CA PRO A 80 -26.66 17.19 -1.89
C PRO A 80 -26.74 17.58 -3.36
N SER A 81 -27.93 17.69 -3.93
CA SER A 81 -28.14 18.06 -5.34
C SER A 81 -27.74 19.50 -5.60
N ARG A 82 -28.18 20.43 -4.72
CA ARG A 82 -27.79 21.84 -4.82
C ARG A 82 -26.31 22.04 -4.55
N MET A 83 -25.72 21.29 -3.63
CA MET A 83 -24.29 21.32 -3.38
C MET A 83 -23.50 20.82 -4.62
N ALA A 84 -23.96 19.77 -5.29
CA ALA A 84 -23.35 19.27 -6.52
C ALA A 84 -23.42 20.32 -7.63
N GLN A 85 -24.56 20.96 -7.82
CA GLN A 85 -24.75 22.05 -8.79
C GLN A 85 -23.84 23.25 -8.50
N LEU A 86 -23.71 23.68 -7.24
CA LEU A 86 -22.77 24.71 -6.84
C LEU A 86 -21.33 24.33 -7.18
N ASN A 87 -20.93 23.12 -6.82
CA ASN A 87 -19.58 22.62 -7.06
C ASN A 87 -19.27 22.58 -8.57
N GLU A 88 -20.19 22.11 -9.41
CA GLU A 88 -20.01 22.07 -10.85
C GLU A 88 -19.69 23.46 -11.45
N ILE A 89 -20.49 24.47 -11.08
CA ILE A 89 -20.29 25.86 -11.54
C ILE A 89 -18.93 26.38 -11.03
N VAL A 90 -18.65 26.22 -9.74
CA VAL A 90 -17.42 26.76 -9.13
C VAL A 90 -16.19 26.06 -9.70
N PHE A 91 -16.19 24.73 -9.79
CA PHE A 91 -15.05 23.96 -10.30
C PHE A 91 -14.73 24.29 -11.76
N PHE A 92 -15.75 24.52 -12.59
CA PHE A 92 -15.56 24.93 -13.97
C PHE A 92 -14.83 26.27 -14.07
N HIS A 93 -15.34 27.32 -13.39
CA HIS A 93 -14.78 28.66 -13.48
C HIS A 93 -13.42 28.78 -12.79
N VAL A 94 -13.27 28.23 -11.60
CA VAL A 94 -11.97 28.20 -10.89
C VAL A 94 -10.95 27.39 -11.68
N GLY A 95 -11.35 26.25 -12.23
CA GLY A 95 -10.49 25.42 -13.06
C GLY A 95 -9.97 26.14 -14.30
N ASN A 96 -10.82 26.90 -14.99
CA ASN A 96 -10.42 27.70 -16.15
C ASN A 96 -9.46 28.83 -15.73
N ALA A 97 -9.72 29.50 -14.62
CA ALA A 97 -8.84 30.54 -14.11
C ALA A 97 -7.47 29.98 -13.66
N VAL A 98 -7.42 28.79 -13.07
CA VAL A 98 -6.15 28.08 -12.75
C VAL A 98 -5.38 27.76 -14.03
N ARG A 99 -6.03 27.22 -15.06
CA ARG A 99 -5.39 26.92 -16.35
C ARG A 99 -4.81 28.17 -17.02
N ALA A 100 -5.54 29.27 -17.00
CA ALA A 100 -5.06 30.54 -17.56
C ALA A 100 -3.80 31.05 -16.84
N ARG A 101 -3.76 30.97 -15.48
CA ARG A 101 -2.60 31.37 -14.70
C ARG A 101 -1.42 30.44 -14.95
N LEU A 102 -1.66 29.13 -15.05
CA LEU A 102 -0.63 28.15 -15.34
C LEU A 102 0.05 28.44 -16.70
N VAL A 103 -0.73 28.70 -17.75
CA VAL A 103 -0.20 29.06 -19.07
C VAL A 103 0.60 30.37 -19.01
N HIS A 104 0.08 31.38 -18.29
CA HIS A 104 0.77 32.66 -18.10
C HIS A 104 2.12 32.48 -17.41
N GLU A 105 2.17 31.79 -16.27
CA GLU A 105 3.40 31.59 -15.50
C GLU A 105 4.42 30.71 -16.26
N GLN A 106 3.94 29.72 -17.02
CA GLN A 106 4.78 28.93 -17.90
C GLN A 106 5.46 29.79 -18.98
N SER A 107 4.69 30.70 -19.59
CA SER A 107 5.20 31.64 -20.59
C SER A 107 6.17 32.65 -19.99
N ALA A 108 6.01 33.00 -18.70
CA ALA A 108 6.92 33.84 -17.96
C ALA A 108 8.21 33.12 -17.51
N GLY A 109 8.38 31.84 -17.86
CA GLY A 109 9.57 31.06 -17.50
C GLY A 109 9.64 30.58 -16.06
N ARG A 110 8.50 30.54 -15.37
CA ARG A 110 8.42 30.05 -13.99
C ARG A 110 8.79 28.56 -13.94
N GLN A 111 9.55 28.14 -12.92
CA GLN A 111 10.00 26.77 -12.77
C GLN A 111 9.09 25.92 -11.86
N LEU A 112 8.28 26.57 -11.01
CA LEU A 112 7.47 25.91 -9.99
C LEU A 112 6.12 26.58 -9.87
N PHE A 113 5.05 25.80 -9.94
CA PHE A 113 3.66 26.22 -9.83
C PHE A 113 2.94 25.32 -8.82
N ALA A 114 2.20 25.87 -7.90
CA ALA A 114 1.43 25.12 -6.91
C ALA A 114 -0.05 25.46 -6.96
N VAL A 115 -0.89 24.43 -6.90
CA VAL A 115 -2.35 24.54 -6.78
C VAL A 115 -2.74 24.07 -5.38
N ASP A 116 -3.15 25.00 -4.51
CA ASP A 116 -3.72 24.67 -3.19
C ASP A 116 -5.24 24.57 -3.30
N ALA A 117 -5.77 23.37 -3.15
CA ALA A 117 -7.20 23.11 -3.21
C ALA A 117 -7.61 21.98 -2.25
N ILE A 118 -8.64 22.22 -1.44
CA ILE A 118 -9.25 21.19 -0.59
C ILE A 118 -9.92 20.12 -1.45
N ASN A 119 -10.59 20.54 -2.52
CA ASN A 119 -11.28 19.66 -3.47
C ASN A 119 -10.43 19.41 -4.73
N LEU A 120 -9.13 19.19 -4.56
CA LEU A 120 -8.16 19.01 -5.67
C LEU A 120 -8.57 17.90 -6.65
N PHE A 121 -9.07 16.81 -6.13
CA PHE A 121 -9.45 15.63 -6.93
C PHE A 121 -10.85 15.79 -7.53
N GLU A 122 -11.82 16.25 -6.75
CA GLU A 122 -13.21 16.42 -7.19
C GLU A 122 -13.37 17.51 -8.24
N SER A 123 -12.55 18.54 -8.18
CA SER A 123 -12.53 19.61 -9.18
C SER A 123 -11.80 19.23 -10.47
N GLY A 124 -11.14 18.05 -10.51
CA GLY A 124 -10.31 17.62 -11.64
C GLY A 124 -8.98 18.37 -11.77
N LEU A 125 -8.64 19.27 -10.84
CA LEU A 125 -7.38 20.05 -10.88
C LEU A 125 -6.14 19.15 -10.69
N ALA A 126 -6.28 17.98 -10.05
CA ALA A 126 -5.21 17.02 -9.91
C ALA A 126 -4.62 16.58 -11.27
N ALA A 127 -5.44 16.53 -12.32
CA ALA A 127 -5.00 16.18 -13.67
C ALA A 127 -4.06 17.23 -14.33
N LEU A 128 -3.98 18.43 -13.76
CA LEU A 128 -3.05 19.47 -14.21
C LEU A 128 -1.69 19.40 -13.52
N CYS A 129 -1.55 18.54 -12.51
CA CYS A 129 -0.39 18.48 -11.64
C CYS A 129 0.53 17.32 -12.03
N ASP A 130 1.84 17.56 -12.08
CA ASP A 130 2.84 16.51 -12.25
C ASP A 130 2.93 15.60 -11.01
N THR A 131 2.61 16.15 -9.84
CA THR A 131 2.55 15.42 -8.57
C THR A 131 1.53 16.04 -7.61
N THR A 132 0.93 15.22 -6.77
CA THR A 132 -0.03 15.66 -5.74
C THR A 132 0.50 15.34 -4.35
N VAL A 133 0.40 16.31 -3.45
CA VAL A 133 0.89 16.25 -2.07
C VAL A 133 -0.26 16.41 -1.10
N GLY A 134 -0.49 15.41 -0.28
CA GLY A 134 -1.37 15.46 0.87
C GLY A 134 -0.59 15.87 2.12
N VAL A 135 -0.97 16.96 2.78
CA VAL A 135 -0.42 17.32 4.09
C VAL A 135 -1.38 16.83 5.16
N LEU A 136 -0.90 15.99 6.08
CA LEU A 136 -1.69 15.42 7.16
C LEU A 136 -1.12 15.77 8.53
N ALA A 137 -2.00 15.85 9.53
CA ALA A 137 -1.63 16.04 10.94
C ALA A 137 -2.69 15.38 11.83
N GLY A 138 -2.26 14.88 12.99
CA GLY A 138 -3.15 14.22 13.93
C GLY A 138 -4.35 15.09 14.34
N ARG A 139 -5.51 14.47 14.59
CA ARG A 139 -6.78 15.13 14.91
C ARG A 139 -6.65 16.21 15.99
N GLU A 140 -6.01 15.88 17.11
CA GLU A 140 -5.85 16.83 18.23
C GLU A 140 -4.98 18.02 17.87
N THR A 141 -3.93 17.81 17.10
CA THR A 141 -3.07 18.89 16.58
C THR A 141 -3.84 19.83 15.68
N ARG A 142 -4.71 19.27 14.82
CA ARG A 142 -5.57 20.07 13.92
C ARG A 142 -6.57 20.89 14.72
N ILE A 143 -7.23 20.30 15.73
CA ILE A 143 -8.16 21.01 16.63
C ILE A 143 -7.45 22.18 17.32
N ALA A 144 -6.29 21.93 17.94
CA ALA A 144 -5.53 22.98 18.62
C ALA A 144 -5.13 24.13 17.68
N ARG A 145 -4.69 23.82 16.46
CA ARG A 145 -4.32 24.83 15.45
C ARG A 145 -5.51 25.64 14.97
N ILE A 146 -6.69 25.02 14.80
CA ILE A 146 -7.93 25.71 14.41
C ILE A 146 -8.39 26.64 15.53
N MET A 147 -8.38 26.18 16.79
CA MET A 147 -8.71 27.02 17.94
C MET A 147 -7.81 28.24 18.02
N ALA A 148 -6.50 28.06 17.89
CA ALA A 148 -5.52 29.16 17.96
C ALA A 148 -5.66 30.18 16.80
N ARG A 149 -5.99 29.68 15.60
CA ARG A 149 -6.13 30.53 14.39
C ARG A 149 -7.44 31.30 14.35
N ASP A 150 -8.55 30.61 14.64
CA ASP A 150 -9.92 31.09 14.37
C ASP A 150 -10.63 31.56 15.65
N GLY A 151 -10.02 31.39 16.84
CA GLY A 151 -10.62 31.74 18.12
C GLY A 151 -11.85 30.90 18.49
N LEU A 152 -11.96 29.69 17.93
CA LEU A 152 -13.11 28.80 18.13
C LEU A 152 -12.99 28.01 19.43
N THR A 153 -14.14 27.59 19.99
CA THR A 153 -14.14 26.61 21.07
C THR A 153 -13.70 25.23 20.56
N ARG A 154 -13.25 24.35 21.48
CA ARG A 154 -12.82 23.00 21.14
C ARG A 154 -13.90 22.19 20.43
N GLU A 155 -15.15 22.31 20.87
CA GLU A 155 -16.31 21.62 20.29
C GLU A 155 -16.49 21.99 18.83
N TYR A 156 -16.49 23.31 18.51
CA TYR A 156 -16.62 23.80 17.15
C TYR A 156 -15.42 23.42 16.27
N ALA A 157 -14.22 23.46 16.82
CA ALA A 157 -13.02 23.03 16.10
C ALA A 157 -13.05 21.52 15.80
N ALA A 158 -13.51 20.69 16.76
CA ALA A 158 -13.68 19.25 16.58
C ALA A 158 -14.73 18.94 15.49
N LEU A 159 -15.90 19.58 15.53
CA LEU A 159 -16.92 19.42 14.48
C LEU A 159 -16.38 19.74 13.09
N ARG A 160 -15.56 20.80 12.95
CA ARG A 160 -14.91 21.15 11.67
C ARG A 160 -13.92 20.09 11.20
N VAL A 161 -13.17 19.49 12.13
CA VAL A 161 -12.20 18.42 11.81
C VAL A 161 -12.94 17.16 11.39
N ASP A 162 -13.98 16.79 12.11
CA ASP A 162 -14.71 15.54 11.92
C ASP A 162 -15.63 15.55 10.68
N ALA A 163 -16.00 16.75 10.20
CA ALA A 163 -16.77 16.95 8.96
C ALA A 163 -15.93 16.78 7.68
N GLN A 164 -14.61 16.62 7.80
CA GLN A 164 -13.73 16.52 6.64
C GLN A 164 -13.44 15.07 6.26
N LYS A 165 -12.87 14.90 5.06
CA LYS A 165 -12.45 13.59 4.58
C LYS A 165 -11.43 12.95 5.53
N PRO A 166 -11.48 11.63 5.73
CA PRO A 166 -10.51 10.92 6.55
C PRO A 166 -9.13 10.92 5.91
N ASP A 167 -8.08 10.72 6.70
CA ASP A 167 -6.69 10.69 6.23
C ASP A 167 -6.49 9.63 5.14
N SER A 168 -7.20 8.47 5.23
CA SER A 168 -7.18 7.41 4.24
C SER A 168 -7.60 7.86 2.83
N PHE A 169 -8.45 8.88 2.71
CA PHE A 169 -8.79 9.46 1.42
C PHE A 169 -7.56 10.09 0.75
N TYR A 170 -6.81 10.89 1.48
CA TYR A 170 -5.60 11.55 0.96
C TYR A 170 -4.49 10.54 0.67
N GLU A 171 -4.33 9.53 1.55
CA GLU A 171 -3.37 8.43 1.36
C GLU A 171 -3.64 7.61 0.09
N ALA A 172 -4.91 7.47 -0.28
CA ALA A 172 -5.30 6.73 -1.48
C ALA A 172 -5.16 7.52 -2.78
N HIS A 173 -5.28 8.87 -2.72
CA HIS A 173 -5.35 9.71 -3.93
C HIS A 173 -4.09 10.53 -4.19
N CYS A 174 -3.35 10.93 -3.14
CA CYS A 174 -2.14 11.71 -3.32
C CYS A 174 -0.94 10.84 -3.68
N ASN A 175 -0.06 11.36 -4.54
CA ASN A 175 1.21 10.70 -4.84
C ASN A 175 2.12 10.64 -3.61
N ILE A 176 2.09 11.70 -2.78
CA ILE A 176 2.94 11.84 -1.59
C ILE A 176 2.12 12.34 -0.41
N ILE A 177 2.42 11.80 0.77
CA ILE A 177 1.89 12.27 2.05
C ILE A 177 3.03 12.87 2.87
N LEU A 178 2.88 14.13 3.26
CA LEU A 178 3.76 14.80 4.22
C LEU A 178 3.06 14.86 5.59
N GLN A 179 3.60 14.12 6.55
CA GLN A 179 3.09 14.09 7.92
C GLN A 179 3.64 15.30 8.71
N ASN A 180 2.73 16.14 9.21
CA ASN A 180 3.05 17.31 10.04
C ASN A 180 2.76 17.01 11.52
N ALA A 181 3.54 16.09 12.09
CA ALA A 181 3.40 15.65 13.48
C ALA A 181 4.27 16.44 14.49
N GLY A 182 5.20 17.26 14.00
CA GLY A 182 6.17 17.99 14.82
C GLY A 182 5.94 19.48 14.93
N THR A 183 7.02 20.22 15.26
CA THR A 183 7.02 21.67 15.26
C THR A 183 6.94 22.23 13.85
N ARG A 184 6.65 23.52 13.75
CA ARG A 184 6.61 24.23 12.45
C ARG A 184 7.96 24.18 11.73
N GLU A 185 9.06 24.34 12.47
CA GLU A 185 10.43 24.30 11.95
C GLU A 185 10.82 22.90 11.46
N GLN A 186 10.38 21.86 12.16
CA GLN A 186 10.60 20.47 11.72
C GLN A 186 9.85 20.18 10.41
N PHE A 187 8.59 20.63 10.32
CA PHE A 187 7.82 20.44 9.09
C PHE A 187 8.34 21.29 7.94
N ALA A 188 8.81 22.51 8.19
CA ALA A 188 9.46 23.34 7.16
C ALA A 188 10.69 22.66 6.57
N ARG A 189 11.55 22.01 7.40
CA ARG A 189 12.69 21.21 6.92
C ARG A 189 12.25 20.03 6.08
N THR A 190 11.19 19.32 6.48
CA THR A 190 10.62 18.21 5.69
C THR A 190 10.12 18.70 4.33
N ALA A 191 9.40 19.82 4.30
CA ALA A 191 8.91 20.45 3.08
C ALA A 191 10.07 20.89 2.16
N ASP A 192 11.08 21.53 2.73
CA ASP A 192 12.29 21.98 2.00
C ASP A 192 13.04 20.79 1.38
N GLN A 193 13.26 19.73 2.14
CA GLN A 193 13.89 18.52 1.64
C GLN A 193 13.09 17.85 0.52
N TYR A 194 11.77 17.76 0.68
CA TYR A 194 10.87 17.24 -0.35
C TYR A 194 11.00 18.06 -1.65
N LEU A 195 10.86 19.38 -1.56
CA LEU A 195 10.98 20.28 -2.71
C LEU A 195 12.36 20.20 -3.38
N THR A 196 13.40 20.08 -2.58
CA THR A 196 14.77 19.89 -3.11
C THR A 196 14.90 18.62 -3.94
N ASN A 197 14.32 17.53 -3.47
CA ASN A 197 14.38 16.24 -4.14
C ASN A 197 13.59 16.25 -5.46
N ILE A 198 12.36 16.75 -5.47
CA ILE A 198 11.54 16.76 -6.68
C ILE A 198 12.06 17.73 -7.74
N LEU A 199 12.62 18.88 -7.34
CA LEU A 199 13.25 19.82 -8.28
C LEU A 199 14.55 19.25 -8.92
N LYS A 200 15.19 18.27 -8.29
CA LYS A 200 16.31 17.50 -8.85
C LYS A 200 15.85 16.32 -9.71
N GLY A 201 14.55 16.16 -9.94
CA GLY A 201 13.97 15.05 -10.71
C GLY A 201 13.81 13.75 -9.93
N ALA A 202 14.04 13.76 -8.63
CA ALA A 202 13.81 12.61 -7.76
C ALA A 202 12.33 12.58 -7.31
N PHE A 203 11.45 12.14 -8.20
CA PHE A 203 10.05 11.92 -7.82
C PHE A 203 9.97 10.69 -6.91
N PRO A 204 9.42 10.83 -5.70
CA PRO A 204 9.16 9.67 -4.87
C PRO A 204 8.16 8.77 -5.60
N MET A 205 8.45 7.47 -5.60
CA MET A 205 7.53 6.49 -6.17
C MET A 205 6.19 6.53 -5.45
N THR A 206 5.13 6.48 -6.21
CA THR A 206 3.77 6.30 -5.67
C THR A 206 3.67 4.96 -4.93
N LYS A 207 2.69 4.84 -4.03
CA LYS A 207 2.42 3.58 -3.34
C LYS A 207 2.19 2.43 -4.33
N GLN A 208 1.46 2.69 -5.42
CA GLN A 208 1.19 1.70 -6.47
C GLN A 208 2.45 1.27 -7.22
N GLU A 209 3.33 2.20 -7.60
CA GLU A 209 4.60 1.87 -8.24
C GLU A 209 5.50 1.07 -7.30
N ARG A 210 5.55 1.44 -6.02
CA ARG A 210 6.30 0.70 -5.01
C ARG A 210 5.74 -0.70 -4.79
N GLU A 211 4.42 -0.85 -4.69
CA GLU A 211 3.77 -2.15 -4.55
C GLU A 211 3.96 -3.03 -5.79
N ALA A 212 3.99 -2.43 -7.00
CA ALA A 212 4.27 -3.16 -8.23
C ALA A 212 5.71 -3.70 -8.31
N LEU A 213 6.67 -3.03 -7.65
CA LEU A 213 8.07 -3.48 -7.56
C LEU A 213 8.31 -4.50 -6.44
N LEU A 214 7.41 -4.60 -5.48
CA LEU A 214 7.53 -5.57 -4.39
C LEU A 214 7.00 -6.94 -4.86
N TYR A 215 7.79 -7.99 -4.58
CA TYR A 215 7.31 -9.35 -4.76
C TYR A 215 6.08 -9.58 -3.87
N GLN A 216 4.94 -9.88 -4.48
CA GLN A 216 3.70 -10.25 -3.81
C GLN A 216 3.65 -11.78 -3.70
N PRO A 217 4.03 -12.38 -2.56
CA PRO A 217 3.96 -13.83 -2.40
C PRO A 217 2.49 -14.26 -2.44
N LYS A 218 2.11 -15.01 -3.46
CA LYS A 218 0.82 -15.69 -3.47
C LYS A 218 0.97 -16.98 -2.69
N HIS A 219 0.05 -17.23 -1.77
CA HIS A 219 -0.01 -18.50 -1.06
C HIS A 219 -0.11 -19.64 -2.08
N GLY A 220 0.66 -20.75 -1.85
CA GLY A 220 0.68 -21.87 -2.81
C GLY A 220 -0.71 -22.43 -3.10
N ARG A 221 -1.57 -22.47 -2.11
CA ARG A 221 -2.96 -22.94 -2.24
C ARG A 221 -3.81 -22.07 -3.17
N ASP A 222 -3.56 -20.75 -3.24
CA ASP A 222 -4.31 -19.84 -4.11
C ASP A 222 -4.01 -20.03 -5.60
N ARG A 223 -3.02 -20.89 -5.92
CA ARG A 223 -2.62 -21.24 -7.30
C ARG A 223 -3.11 -22.62 -7.73
N LEU A 224 -3.68 -23.40 -6.82
CA LEU A 224 -4.16 -24.73 -7.11
C LEU A 224 -5.48 -24.68 -7.88
N THR A 225 -5.59 -25.52 -8.89
CA THR A 225 -6.89 -25.86 -9.49
C THR A 225 -7.62 -26.84 -8.56
N LYS A 226 -8.90 -27.10 -8.80
CA LYS A 226 -9.67 -28.12 -8.04
C LYS A 226 -9.07 -29.50 -8.23
N GLU A 227 -8.55 -29.79 -9.41
CA GLU A 227 -7.89 -31.05 -9.75
C GLU A 227 -6.58 -31.20 -8.98
N ASP A 228 -5.77 -30.11 -8.90
CA ASP A 228 -4.54 -30.09 -8.12
C ASP A 228 -4.81 -30.27 -6.63
N GLU A 229 -5.87 -29.64 -6.10
CA GLU A 229 -6.26 -29.79 -4.69
C GLU A 229 -6.67 -31.23 -4.37
N ALA A 230 -7.43 -31.87 -5.25
CA ALA A 230 -7.82 -33.27 -5.10
C ALA A 230 -6.57 -34.21 -5.16
N ALA A 231 -5.66 -33.98 -6.10
CA ALA A 231 -4.42 -34.73 -6.21
C ALA A 231 -3.53 -34.53 -4.96
N MET A 232 -3.42 -33.32 -4.46
CA MET A 232 -2.71 -33.00 -3.22
C MET A 232 -3.28 -33.76 -2.02
N LEU A 233 -4.61 -33.78 -1.87
CA LEU A 233 -5.27 -34.51 -0.77
C LEU A 233 -4.99 -36.02 -0.85
N THR A 234 -5.08 -36.61 -2.06
CA THR A 234 -4.75 -38.02 -2.26
C THR A 234 -3.31 -38.31 -1.88
N TYR A 235 -2.37 -37.47 -2.34
CA TYR A 235 -0.95 -37.62 -1.97
C TYR A 235 -0.75 -37.52 -0.45
N CYS A 236 -1.46 -36.64 0.23
CA CYS A 236 -1.38 -36.50 1.69
C CYS A 236 -1.86 -37.79 2.42
N GLU A 237 -2.89 -38.47 1.93
CA GLU A 237 -3.34 -39.73 2.53
C GLU A 237 -2.30 -40.84 2.36
N ASP A 238 -1.70 -40.97 1.19
CA ASP A 238 -0.60 -41.93 0.95
C ASP A 238 0.61 -41.58 1.84
N TYR A 239 0.95 -40.31 1.99
CA TYR A 239 2.04 -39.87 2.85
C TYR A 239 1.75 -40.14 4.34
N LYS A 240 0.52 -39.95 4.81
CA LYS A 240 0.10 -40.34 6.17
C LYS A 240 0.28 -41.86 6.39
N ALA A 241 -0.17 -42.67 5.44
CA ALA A 241 -0.01 -44.11 5.52
C ALA A 241 1.47 -44.56 5.55
N PHE A 242 2.35 -43.81 4.83
CA PHE A 242 3.81 -44.04 4.91
C PHE A 242 4.33 -43.70 6.30
N LEU A 243 3.98 -42.54 6.87
CA LEU A 243 4.40 -42.09 8.21
C LEU A 243 3.92 -43.06 9.30
N ASP A 244 2.72 -43.56 9.18
CA ASP A 244 2.15 -44.52 10.15
C ASP A 244 2.94 -45.83 10.23
N ARG A 245 3.56 -46.23 9.14
CA ARG A 245 4.41 -47.45 9.07
C ARG A 245 5.90 -47.21 9.33
N SER A 246 6.31 -45.93 9.35
CA SER A 246 7.72 -45.51 9.33
C SER A 246 8.03 -44.66 10.56
N LYS A 247 7.92 -45.23 11.76
CA LYS A 247 8.13 -44.51 13.04
C LYS A 247 9.61 -44.35 13.41
N THR A 248 10.47 -45.17 12.86
CA THR A 248 11.92 -45.13 13.08
C THR A 248 12.65 -45.03 11.72
N GLU A 249 13.93 -44.62 11.74
CA GLU A 249 14.76 -44.55 10.55
C GLU A 249 14.87 -45.90 9.85
N ARG A 250 14.84 -47.02 10.59
CA ARG A 250 14.89 -48.38 10.00
C ARG A 250 13.59 -48.74 9.31
N GLU A 251 12.44 -48.48 9.93
CA GLU A 251 11.12 -48.69 9.31
C GLU A 251 10.93 -47.81 8.10
N CYS A 252 11.44 -46.58 8.15
CA CYS A 252 11.41 -45.66 7.02
C CYS A 252 12.18 -46.23 5.82
N VAL A 253 13.36 -46.79 6.05
CA VAL A 253 14.15 -47.44 4.98
C VAL A 253 13.44 -48.66 4.40
N VAL A 254 12.83 -49.51 5.25
CA VAL A 254 12.04 -50.67 4.78
C VAL A 254 10.86 -50.22 3.92
N SER A 255 10.06 -49.27 4.41
CA SER A 255 8.93 -48.73 3.64
C SER A 255 9.39 -48.06 2.34
N ALA A 256 10.53 -47.36 2.34
CA ALA A 256 11.10 -46.75 1.15
C ALA A 256 11.56 -47.75 0.11
N VAL A 257 12.16 -48.88 0.54
CA VAL A 257 12.53 -49.97 -0.35
C VAL A 257 11.30 -50.59 -1.02
N GLU A 258 10.23 -50.87 -0.23
CA GLU A 258 8.98 -51.40 -0.79
C GLU A 258 8.37 -50.46 -1.85
N LEU A 259 8.37 -49.15 -1.60
CA LEU A 259 7.89 -48.18 -2.57
C LEU A 259 8.78 -48.08 -3.80
N ALA A 260 10.10 -48.14 -3.61
CA ALA A 260 11.07 -48.11 -4.70
C ALA A 260 10.90 -49.32 -5.62
N GLU A 261 10.79 -50.52 -5.05
CA GLU A 261 10.59 -51.79 -5.83
C GLU A 261 9.27 -51.72 -6.61
N LYS A 262 8.17 -51.27 -6.01
CA LYS A 262 6.90 -51.03 -6.71
C LYS A 262 7.03 -50.03 -7.86
N ALA A 263 7.93 -49.05 -7.73
CA ALA A 263 8.23 -48.07 -8.76
C ALA A 263 9.27 -48.53 -9.80
N GLY A 264 9.71 -49.81 -9.72
CA GLY A 264 10.63 -50.44 -10.67
C GLY A 264 12.11 -50.16 -10.37
N PHE A 265 12.46 -49.79 -9.17
CA PHE A 265 13.85 -49.76 -8.72
C PHE A 265 14.33 -51.17 -8.36
N ARG A 266 15.60 -51.42 -8.55
CA ARG A 266 16.29 -52.69 -8.17
C ARG A 266 17.50 -52.36 -7.32
N GLU A 267 17.88 -53.28 -6.45
CA GLU A 267 19.06 -53.13 -5.62
C GLU A 267 20.34 -53.04 -6.47
N LEU A 268 21.17 -52.04 -6.16
CA LEU A 268 22.47 -51.86 -6.81
C LEU A 268 23.48 -52.85 -6.23
N THR A 269 23.98 -53.78 -7.07
CA THR A 269 25.00 -54.71 -6.69
C THR A 269 26.35 -54.41 -7.35
N ALA A 270 27.45 -54.83 -6.72
CA ALA A 270 28.78 -54.63 -7.26
C ALA A 270 28.93 -55.25 -8.67
N GLY A 271 29.50 -54.47 -9.60
CA GLY A 271 29.69 -54.93 -10.98
C GLY A 271 28.46 -54.81 -11.89
N MET A 272 27.34 -54.33 -11.41
CA MET A 272 26.13 -54.09 -12.23
C MET A 272 26.41 -53.08 -13.32
N ALA A 273 26.19 -53.44 -14.59
CA ALA A 273 26.21 -52.48 -15.70
C ALA A 273 24.94 -51.66 -15.72
N LEU A 274 25.07 -50.31 -15.69
CA LEU A 274 23.97 -49.36 -15.68
C LEU A 274 23.88 -48.63 -17.01
N LYS A 275 22.66 -48.35 -17.45
CA LYS A 275 22.35 -47.56 -18.65
C LYS A 275 21.36 -46.46 -18.31
N ALA A 276 21.28 -45.45 -19.16
CA ALA A 276 20.32 -44.35 -19.01
C ALA A 276 18.89 -44.86 -18.87
N GLY A 277 18.19 -44.41 -17.86
CA GLY A 277 16.84 -44.82 -17.49
C GLY A 277 16.76 -45.90 -16.43
N ASP A 278 17.87 -46.57 -16.09
CA ASP A 278 17.89 -47.58 -15.01
C ASP A 278 17.58 -46.90 -13.66
N LYS A 279 16.77 -47.60 -12.87
CA LYS A 279 16.37 -47.21 -11.52
C LYS A 279 17.01 -48.12 -10.52
N VAL A 280 17.85 -47.62 -9.65
CA VAL A 280 18.57 -48.45 -8.67
C VAL A 280 18.48 -47.83 -7.28
N TYR A 281 18.57 -48.69 -6.26
CA TYR A 281 18.69 -48.24 -4.87
C TYR A 281 19.86 -48.98 -4.16
N SER A 282 20.34 -48.34 -3.10
CA SER A 282 21.32 -48.95 -2.20
C SER A 282 20.98 -48.58 -0.76
N VAL A 283 21.01 -49.57 0.12
CA VAL A 283 20.73 -49.40 1.56
C VAL A 283 22.04 -49.45 2.34
N ASN A 284 22.24 -48.45 3.20
CA ASN A 284 23.38 -48.38 4.09
C ASN A 284 22.98 -48.71 5.53
N ARG A 285 23.40 -49.87 6.02
CA ARG A 285 23.20 -50.37 7.39
C ARG A 285 21.73 -50.37 7.88
N GLY A 286 20.77 -50.41 6.95
CA GLY A 286 19.35 -50.32 7.26
C GLY A 286 18.90 -48.99 7.89
N LYS A 287 19.67 -47.92 7.76
CA LYS A 287 19.39 -46.60 8.34
C LYS A 287 19.33 -45.47 7.33
N SER A 288 19.85 -45.69 6.14
CA SER A 288 19.73 -44.73 5.04
C SER A 288 19.58 -45.49 3.72
N ILE A 289 18.95 -44.87 2.75
CA ILE A 289 18.72 -45.36 1.41
C ILE A 289 19.14 -44.28 0.40
N LEU A 290 19.78 -44.71 -0.68
CA LEU A 290 20.04 -43.92 -1.86
C LEU A 290 19.22 -44.51 -3.01
N LEU A 291 18.48 -43.67 -3.69
CA LEU A 291 17.73 -44.00 -4.90
C LEU A 291 18.34 -43.20 -6.06
N ALA A 292 18.57 -43.84 -7.18
CA ALA A 292 19.14 -43.20 -8.35
C ALA A 292 18.39 -43.58 -9.64
N VAL A 293 18.11 -42.62 -10.47
CA VAL A 293 17.69 -42.79 -11.85
C VAL A 293 18.86 -42.36 -12.72
N ILE A 294 19.39 -43.29 -13.52
CA ILE A 294 20.58 -43.03 -14.32
C ILE A 294 20.23 -42.09 -15.48
N GLY A 295 20.90 -40.94 -15.53
CA GLY A 295 20.71 -39.91 -16.55
C GLY A 295 21.29 -40.29 -17.91
N LYS A 296 21.00 -39.49 -18.92
CA LYS A 296 21.57 -39.61 -20.28
C LYS A 296 22.97 -38.98 -20.39
N LYS A 297 23.30 -38.04 -19.50
CA LYS A 297 24.56 -37.31 -19.45
C LYS A 297 25.54 -37.97 -18.45
N PRO A 298 26.85 -37.84 -18.65
CA PRO A 298 27.83 -38.34 -17.68
C PRO A 298 27.73 -37.55 -16.36
N LEU A 299 28.04 -38.18 -15.25
CA LEU A 299 28.05 -37.59 -13.91
C LEU A 299 28.98 -36.35 -13.79
N SER A 300 30.02 -36.29 -14.64
CA SER A 300 30.91 -35.13 -14.73
C SER A 300 30.21 -33.81 -15.13
N GLU A 301 29.03 -33.91 -15.74
CA GLU A 301 28.19 -32.75 -16.07
C GLU A 301 27.22 -32.36 -14.94
N GLY A 302 27.26 -33.11 -13.82
CA GLY A 302 26.45 -32.85 -12.64
C GLY A 302 25.31 -33.84 -12.43
N ALA A 303 24.65 -33.73 -11.28
CA ALA A 303 23.47 -34.52 -10.90
C ALA A 303 22.48 -33.63 -10.14
N ASN A 304 21.19 -33.97 -10.25
CA ASN A 304 20.17 -33.39 -9.39
C ASN A 304 20.04 -34.28 -8.15
N ILE A 305 20.22 -33.69 -6.95
CA ILE A 305 20.16 -34.43 -5.69
C ILE A 305 19.03 -33.85 -4.85
N ALA A 306 18.11 -34.71 -4.41
CA ALA A 306 17.13 -34.38 -3.37
C ALA A 306 17.49 -35.22 -2.13
N ALA A 307 17.64 -34.57 -0.99
CA ALA A 307 17.98 -35.19 0.28
C ALA A 307 16.93 -34.88 1.35
N ALA A 308 16.61 -35.86 2.16
CA ALA A 308 15.72 -35.72 3.30
C ALA A 308 16.21 -36.60 4.45
N HIS A 309 15.89 -36.23 5.69
CA HIS A 309 16.13 -37.10 6.84
C HIS A 309 15.08 -38.21 6.90
N THR A 310 15.45 -39.35 7.51
CA THR A 310 14.61 -40.55 7.66
C THR A 310 14.02 -40.73 9.06
N ASP A 311 14.45 -39.91 10.03
CA ASP A 311 13.89 -39.89 11.37
C ASP A 311 12.64 -39.02 11.42
N ALA A 312 11.70 -39.41 12.28
CA ALA A 312 10.47 -38.69 12.53
C ALA A 312 10.49 -38.05 13.93
N PRO A 313 9.84 -36.88 14.13
CA PRO A 313 9.66 -36.31 15.46
C PRO A 313 8.97 -37.33 16.39
N ARG A 314 9.55 -37.57 17.55
CA ARG A 314 9.02 -38.54 18.52
C ARG A 314 9.43 -38.17 19.96
N LEU A 315 8.74 -38.79 20.90
CA LEU A 315 9.13 -38.79 22.31
C LEU A 315 9.72 -40.17 22.64
N ASP A 316 11.02 -40.18 22.95
CA ASP A 316 11.70 -41.38 23.40
C ASP A 316 11.75 -41.39 24.94
N PHE A 317 11.59 -42.57 25.55
CA PHE A 317 11.77 -42.70 26.98
C PHE A 317 13.27 -42.67 27.34
N LYS A 318 13.60 -41.95 28.41
CA LYS A 318 14.96 -41.97 28.97
C LYS A 318 15.24 -43.38 29.57
N PRO A 319 16.51 -43.74 29.78
CA PRO A 319 16.86 -45.09 30.31
C PRO A 319 16.23 -45.43 31.67
N ASN A 320 15.98 -44.42 32.52
CA ASN A 320 15.21 -44.57 33.75
C ASN A 320 14.02 -43.58 33.72
N PRO A 321 12.94 -43.91 32.99
CA PRO A 321 11.94 -42.95 32.67
C PRO A 321 10.95 -42.70 33.78
N LEU A 322 10.63 -43.65 34.60
CA LEU A 322 9.59 -43.57 35.64
C LEU A 322 10.10 -42.88 36.86
N TYR A 323 9.36 -41.90 37.39
CA TYR A 323 9.58 -41.27 38.68
C TYR A 323 8.26 -40.82 39.29
N GLU A 324 8.23 -40.63 40.58
CA GLU A 324 7.07 -40.15 41.32
C GLU A 324 7.35 -38.76 41.91
N ASP A 325 6.37 -37.90 41.83
CA ASP A 325 6.37 -36.60 42.45
C ASP A 325 4.92 -36.16 42.69
N ALA A 326 4.65 -35.54 43.83
CA ALA A 326 3.32 -35.08 44.24
C ALA A 326 2.20 -36.12 44.06
N GLU A 327 2.47 -37.37 44.45
CA GLU A 327 1.53 -38.51 44.35
C GLU A 327 1.15 -38.90 42.92
N LEU A 328 1.92 -38.42 41.94
CA LEU A 328 1.71 -38.72 40.51
C LEU A 328 2.92 -39.47 39.93
N ALA A 329 2.66 -40.43 39.06
CA ALA A 329 3.69 -41.10 38.29
C ALA A 329 3.99 -40.33 37.01
N TYR A 330 5.24 -39.96 36.81
CA TYR A 330 5.73 -39.23 35.64
C TYR A 330 6.67 -40.10 34.82
N ILE A 331 6.68 -39.79 33.52
CA ILE A 331 7.61 -40.41 32.58
C ILE A 331 8.56 -39.35 32.03
N LYS A 332 9.85 -39.52 32.24
CA LYS A 332 10.89 -38.70 31.63
C LYS A 332 11.04 -39.06 30.19
N THR A 333 10.84 -38.12 29.31
CA THR A 333 10.99 -38.28 27.89
C THR A 333 12.13 -37.42 27.34
N HIS A 334 12.63 -37.81 26.18
CA HIS A 334 13.50 -37.05 25.31
C HIS A 334 12.71 -36.72 24.02
N HIS A 335 12.60 -35.47 23.67
CA HIS A 335 12.01 -35.02 22.41
C HIS A 335 13.07 -35.13 21.32
N TYR A 336 12.73 -35.82 20.26
CA TYR A 336 13.56 -36.00 19.06
C TYR A 336 12.83 -35.32 17.89
N GLY A 337 13.40 -34.19 17.35
CA GLY A 337 12.76 -33.46 16.27
C GLY A 337 13.37 -32.07 16.08
#